data_7ba4c67af2819fcb49497a0a824ec3e9
#
_entry.id   7ba4c67af2819fcb49497a0a824ec3e9
#
_cell.length_a   1.000
_cell.length_b   1.000
_cell.length_c   1.000
_cell.angle_alpha   90.00
_cell.angle_beta   90.00
_cell.angle_gamma   90.00
#
_symmetry.space_group_name_H-M   'P 1'
#
loop_
_entity.id
_entity.type
_entity.pdbx_description
1 polymer ?
#
loop_
_entity_poly.entity_id
_entity_poly.type
_entity_poly.pdbx_seq_one_letter_code
_entity_poly.pdbx_strand_id
1 'polypeptide(L)'
;IENFGKIDGLVNNAANNPKVEESSDKNFSRLENFPLNIWNNDIAVGLTGAFLCSKYYGEKIAQNPDGGSIVNISSDLGLIAPDQRLYKKDGIPENLQNVKPVTYSVVKTGLIGLTRYLATYWADKNVRCNALCPGGVENGQPDDFLREVSKRIPMGRMANSDEYQGALLWMLSNASSYLNGAIVPVDGGRTAW
;
A
#
# COMPACT_ATOMS: atom_id res chain seq x y z
N ILE A 1 -15.87 9.89 17.83
CA ILE A 1 -15.97 11.31 18.28
C ILE A 1 -16.53 11.37 19.68
N GLU A 2 -17.55 10.56 20.01
CA GLU A 2 -18.18 10.55 21.34
C GLU A 2 -17.19 10.39 22.51
N ASN A 3 -16.15 9.55 22.34
CA ASN A 3 -15.19 9.24 23.40
C ASN A 3 -14.01 10.23 23.48
N PHE A 4 -13.59 10.81 22.35
CA PHE A 4 -12.35 11.62 22.26
C PHE A 4 -12.58 13.02 21.72
N GLY A 5 -13.83 13.38 21.37
CA GLY A 5 -14.22 14.69 20.87
C GLY A 5 -13.87 14.97 19.41
N LYS A 6 -12.76 14.45 18.89
CA LYS A 6 -12.27 14.70 17.53
C LYS A 6 -11.51 13.50 16.93
N ILE A 7 -11.24 13.58 15.63
CA ILE A 7 -10.35 12.69 14.90
C ILE A 7 -9.19 13.55 14.39
N ASP A 8 -7.95 13.20 14.76
CA ASP A 8 -6.75 13.95 14.38
C ASP A 8 -5.99 13.29 13.21
N GLY A 9 -6.22 12.00 13.00
CA GLY A 9 -5.50 11.26 11.98
C GLY A 9 -6.32 10.12 11.37
N LEU A 10 -6.02 9.78 10.11
CA LEU A 10 -6.58 8.66 9.39
C LEU A 10 -5.46 7.85 8.74
N VAL A 11 -5.50 6.54 8.91
CA VAL A 11 -4.61 5.61 8.19
C VAL A 11 -5.46 4.69 7.31
N ASN A 12 -5.38 4.85 6.01
CA ASN A 12 -5.99 3.97 5.03
C ASN A 12 -5.04 2.79 4.76
N ASN A 13 -5.23 1.68 5.48
CA ASN A 13 -4.40 0.49 5.41
C ASN A 13 -5.14 -0.75 4.86
N ALA A 14 -6.46 -0.74 4.84
CA ALA A 14 -7.26 -1.89 4.41
C ALA A 14 -6.95 -2.24 2.94
N ALA A 15 -6.64 -3.49 2.68
CA ALA A 15 -6.40 -4.01 1.34
C ALA A 15 -6.64 -5.53 1.30
N ASN A 16 -7.10 -6.02 0.16
CA ASN A 16 -7.01 -7.43 -0.17
C ASN A 16 -5.60 -7.74 -0.70
N ASN A 17 -5.01 -8.82 -0.23
CA ASN A 17 -3.77 -9.35 -0.76
C ASN A 17 -3.87 -10.88 -0.73
N PRO A 18 -4.69 -11.47 -1.62
CA PRO A 18 -4.88 -12.91 -1.63
C PRO A 18 -3.55 -13.60 -1.88
N LYS A 19 -3.25 -14.62 -1.06
CA LYS A 19 -2.09 -15.46 -1.27
C LYS A 19 -2.35 -16.30 -2.51
N VAL A 20 -1.55 -16.11 -3.52
CA VAL A 20 -1.67 -16.79 -4.83
C VAL A 20 -1.45 -18.30 -4.69
N GLU A 21 -0.71 -18.71 -3.67
CA GLU A 21 -0.33 -20.10 -3.39
C GLU A 21 -1.44 -20.94 -2.75
N GLU A 22 -2.40 -20.30 -2.10
CA GLU A 22 -3.51 -20.93 -1.38
C GLU A 22 -4.79 -21.06 -2.20
N SER A 23 -4.81 -20.52 -3.43
CA SER A 23 -5.99 -20.59 -4.30
C SER A 23 -6.15 -22.00 -4.90
N SER A 24 -7.35 -22.54 -4.79
CA SER A 24 -7.76 -23.78 -5.47
C SER A 24 -7.78 -23.64 -6.99
N ASP A 25 -7.85 -22.41 -7.48
CA ASP A 25 -7.87 -22.08 -8.92
C ASP A 25 -6.44 -21.67 -9.32
N LYS A 26 -5.70 -22.61 -9.90
CA LYS A 26 -4.25 -22.54 -10.15
C LYS A 26 -3.79 -21.40 -11.05
N ASN A 27 -4.69 -20.60 -11.66
CA ASN A 27 -4.35 -19.58 -12.65
C ASN A 27 -5.06 -18.23 -12.48
N PHE A 28 -5.76 -18.03 -11.35
CA PHE A 28 -6.55 -16.81 -11.18
C PHE A 28 -5.70 -15.53 -11.20
N SER A 29 -4.42 -15.61 -10.82
CA SER A 29 -3.53 -14.44 -10.75
C SER A 29 -3.07 -13.92 -12.10
N ARG A 30 -3.11 -14.75 -13.14
CA ARG A 30 -2.70 -14.36 -14.49
C ARG A 30 -3.70 -13.38 -15.12
N LEU A 31 -3.16 -12.39 -15.83
CA LEU A 31 -3.97 -11.31 -16.42
C LEU A 31 -5.08 -11.85 -17.33
N GLU A 32 -4.77 -12.87 -18.13
CA GLU A 32 -5.70 -13.48 -19.10
C GLU A 32 -6.89 -14.16 -18.41
N ASN A 33 -6.72 -14.61 -17.18
CA ASN A 33 -7.71 -15.38 -16.42
C ASN A 33 -8.23 -14.60 -15.20
N PHE A 34 -7.78 -13.35 -14.99
CA PHE A 34 -8.08 -12.61 -13.76
C PHE A 34 -9.57 -12.31 -13.64
N PRO A 35 -10.28 -12.84 -12.62
CA PRO A 35 -11.73 -12.71 -12.52
C PRO A 35 -12.18 -11.28 -12.22
N LEU A 36 -13.19 -10.79 -12.94
CA LEU A 36 -13.75 -9.45 -12.77
C LEU A 36 -14.33 -9.22 -11.36
N ASN A 37 -14.89 -10.25 -10.75
CA ASN A 37 -15.39 -10.14 -9.36
C ASN A 37 -14.27 -9.94 -8.35
N ILE A 38 -13.10 -10.58 -8.53
CA ILE A 38 -11.92 -10.32 -7.69
C ILE A 38 -11.40 -8.90 -7.94
N TRP A 39 -11.30 -8.48 -9.20
CA TRP A 39 -10.96 -7.10 -9.55
C TRP A 39 -11.85 -6.10 -8.82
N ASN A 40 -13.17 -6.23 -8.94
CA ASN A 40 -14.12 -5.32 -8.32
C ASN A 40 -14.01 -5.31 -6.79
N ASN A 41 -13.81 -6.47 -6.18
CA ASN A 41 -13.65 -6.59 -4.73
C ASN A 41 -12.34 -5.94 -4.24
N ASP A 42 -11.23 -6.15 -4.93
CA ASP A 42 -9.94 -5.55 -4.56
C ASP A 42 -9.97 -4.02 -4.68
N ILE A 43 -10.58 -3.50 -5.77
CA ILE A 43 -10.79 -2.05 -5.94
C ILE A 43 -11.73 -1.52 -4.86
N ALA A 44 -12.81 -2.22 -4.56
CA ALA A 44 -13.78 -1.80 -3.55
C ALA A 44 -13.13 -1.67 -2.16
N VAL A 45 -12.33 -2.65 -1.75
CA VAL A 45 -11.66 -2.62 -0.44
C VAL A 45 -10.50 -1.63 -0.43
N GLY A 46 -9.57 -1.77 -1.39
CA GLY A 46 -8.28 -1.08 -1.32
C GLY A 46 -8.33 0.38 -1.77
N LEU A 47 -9.15 0.73 -2.76
CA LEU A 47 -9.21 2.08 -3.31
C LEU A 47 -10.50 2.80 -2.97
N THR A 48 -11.66 2.20 -3.24
CA THR A 48 -12.95 2.82 -2.91
C THR A 48 -13.11 2.98 -1.40
N GLY A 49 -12.67 1.99 -0.60
CA GLY A 49 -12.66 2.07 0.86
C GLY A 49 -11.83 3.25 1.37
N ALA A 50 -10.60 3.42 0.85
CA ALA A 50 -9.75 4.55 1.20
C ALA A 50 -10.37 5.91 0.81
N PHE A 51 -11.00 5.99 -0.37
CA PHE A 51 -11.75 7.17 -0.79
C PHE A 51 -12.90 7.46 0.19
N LEU A 52 -13.72 6.48 0.54
CA LEU A 52 -14.86 6.67 1.45
C LEU A 52 -14.40 7.06 2.86
N CYS A 53 -13.38 6.41 3.40
CA CYS A 53 -12.80 6.79 4.69
C CYS A 53 -12.25 8.23 4.64
N SER A 54 -11.55 8.60 3.59
CA SER A 54 -11.05 9.96 3.40
C SER A 54 -12.20 10.97 3.28
N LYS A 55 -13.26 10.64 2.53
CA LYS A 55 -14.45 11.49 2.39
C LYS A 55 -15.09 11.81 3.73
N TYR A 56 -15.37 10.79 4.54
CA TYR A 56 -16.13 10.97 5.78
C TYR A 56 -15.27 11.38 6.98
N TYR A 57 -14.11 10.74 7.17
CA TYR A 57 -13.24 11.06 8.31
C TYR A 57 -12.31 12.24 8.00
N GLY A 58 -11.85 12.37 6.76
CA GLY A 58 -11.07 13.52 6.32
C GLY A 58 -11.84 14.84 6.44
N GLU A 59 -13.15 14.83 6.12
CA GLU A 59 -14.03 15.97 6.36
C GLU A 59 -14.09 16.36 7.85
N LYS A 60 -14.12 15.36 8.76
CA LYS A 60 -14.09 15.62 10.20
C LYS A 60 -12.76 16.16 10.68
N ILE A 61 -11.65 15.65 10.13
CA ILE A 61 -10.30 16.16 10.40
C ILE A 61 -10.18 17.61 9.93
N ALA A 62 -10.74 17.95 8.76
CA ALA A 62 -10.73 19.30 8.21
C ALA A 62 -11.59 20.32 9.00
N GLN A 63 -12.44 19.85 9.91
CA GLN A 63 -13.22 20.69 10.82
C GLN A 63 -12.46 21.01 12.12
N ASN A 64 -11.33 20.34 12.40
CA ASN A 64 -10.50 20.64 13.56
C ASN A 64 -9.78 22.00 13.36
N PRO A 65 -9.64 22.81 14.41
CA PRO A 65 -8.89 24.08 14.33
C PRO A 65 -7.44 23.91 13.82
N ASP A 66 -6.79 22.81 14.21
CA ASP A 66 -5.40 22.50 13.87
C ASP A 66 -5.26 21.56 12.66
N GLY A 67 -6.39 21.17 12.03
CA GLY A 67 -6.40 20.19 10.95
C GLY A 67 -6.02 18.79 11.41
N GLY A 68 -5.14 18.12 10.65
CA GLY A 68 -4.64 16.78 10.99
C GLY A 68 -3.87 16.09 9.85
N SER A 69 -3.77 14.76 9.92
CA SER A 69 -2.95 13.99 8.96
C SER A 69 -3.68 12.75 8.43
N ILE A 70 -3.62 12.55 7.11
CA ILE A 70 -4.08 11.34 6.43
C ILE A 70 -2.86 10.61 5.87
N VAL A 71 -2.75 9.31 6.13
CA VAL A 71 -1.71 8.45 5.56
C VAL A 71 -2.34 7.31 4.78
N ASN A 72 -2.06 7.24 3.49
CA ASN A 72 -2.45 6.13 2.63
C ASN A 72 -1.31 5.11 2.57
N ILE A 73 -1.58 3.85 2.92
CA ILE A 73 -0.58 2.78 2.85
C ILE A 73 -0.58 2.20 1.43
N SER A 74 0.34 2.71 0.61
CA SER A 74 0.61 2.21 -0.72
C SER A 74 1.54 0.98 -0.66
N SER A 75 2.55 0.93 -1.50
CA SER A 75 3.60 -0.11 -1.57
C SER A 75 4.74 0.38 -2.46
N ASP A 76 5.92 -0.22 -2.34
CA ASP A 76 6.97 -0.17 -3.37
C ASP A 76 6.43 -0.56 -4.76
N LEU A 77 5.51 -1.54 -4.83
CA LEU A 77 4.83 -1.95 -6.08
C LEU A 77 3.73 -0.96 -6.56
N GLY A 78 3.53 0.14 -5.86
CA GLY A 78 2.83 1.32 -6.37
C GLY A 78 3.76 2.29 -7.09
N LEU A 79 5.09 2.15 -6.91
CA LEU A 79 6.14 2.98 -7.50
C LEU A 79 6.83 2.27 -8.67
N ILE A 80 7.08 0.97 -8.53
CA ILE A 80 7.71 0.12 -9.54
C ILE A 80 6.81 -1.06 -9.90
N ALA A 81 7.07 -1.66 -11.07
CA ALA A 81 6.37 -2.88 -11.48
C ALA A 81 6.83 -4.10 -10.67
N PRO A 82 5.96 -5.09 -10.44
CA PRO A 82 6.36 -6.35 -9.84
C PRO A 82 7.30 -7.13 -10.78
N ASP A 83 8.36 -7.70 -10.22
CA ASP A 83 9.17 -8.68 -10.93
C ASP A 83 8.47 -10.04 -10.90
N GLN A 84 7.79 -10.39 -11.99
CA GLN A 84 7.01 -11.63 -12.08
C GLN A 84 7.87 -12.90 -11.95
N ARG A 85 9.19 -12.81 -12.16
CA ARG A 85 10.12 -13.95 -12.00
C ARG A 85 10.18 -14.46 -10.57
N LEU A 86 9.82 -13.63 -9.57
CA LEU A 86 9.76 -14.02 -8.16
C LEU A 86 8.70 -15.09 -7.87
N TYR A 87 7.71 -15.23 -8.73
CA TYR A 87 6.58 -16.15 -8.54
C TYR A 87 6.71 -17.43 -9.37
N LYS A 88 7.76 -17.53 -10.20
CA LYS A 88 8.01 -18.71 -11.03
C LYS A 88 8.45 -19.89 -10.16
N LYS A 89 7.93 -21.08 -10.50
CA LYS A 89 8.30 -22.35 -9.89
C LYS A 89 8.80 -23.30 -10.96
N ASP A 90 9.90 -24.01 -10.66
CA ASP A 90 10.47 -25.00 -11.57
C ASP A 90 9.48 -26.14 -11.84
N GLY A 91 9.48 -26.66 -13.06
CA GLY A 91 8.62 -27.76 -13.47
C GLY A 91 7.15 -27.37 -13.77
N ILE A 92 6.75 -26.10 -13.59
CA ILE A 92 5.43 -25.61 -13.94
C ILE A 92 5.49 -24.96 -15.34
N PRO A 93 4.61 -25.33 -16.28
CA PRO A 93 4.50 -24.68 -17.59
C PRO A 93 4.26 -23.15 -17.46
N GLU A 94 4.79 -22.37 -18.41
CA GLU A 94 4.73 -20.90 -18.37
C GLU A 94 3.29 -20.36 -18.23
N ASN A 95 2.34 -20.95 -18.95
CA ASN A 95 0.93 -20.57 -18.89
C ASN A 95 0.22 -20.95 -17.57
N LEU A 96 0.88 -21.71 -16.71
CA LEU A 96 0.39 -22.12 -15.39
C LEU A 96 1.18 -21.47 -14.23
N GLN A 97 2.18 -20.65 -14.55
CA GLN A 97 2.94 -19.92 -13.53
C GLN A 97 2.07 -18.88 -12.82
N ASN A 98 2.25 -18.77 -11.51
CA ASN A 98 1.67 -17.68 -10.74
C ASN A 98 2.35 -16.35 -11.06
N VAL A 99 1.61 -15.26 -10.91
CA VAL A 99 2.11 -13.88 -11.04
C VAL A 99 1.54 -13.01 -9.92
N LYS A 100 2.13 -11.84 -9.68
CA LYS A 100 1.50 -10.86 -8.80
C LYS A 100 0.18 -10.37 -9.42
N PRO A 101 -0.95 -10.44 -8.72
CA PRO A 101 -2.23 -9.97 -9.23
C PRO A 101 -2.18 -8.52 -9.70
N VAL A 102 -2.80 -8.24 -10.84
CA VAL A 102 -2.81 -6.91 -11.48
C VAL A 102 -3.44 -5.84 -10.56
N THR A 103 -4.46 -6.21 -9.79
CA THR A 103 -5.18 -5.32 -8.87
C THR A 103 -4.27 -4.75 -7.80
N TYR A 104 -3.25 -5.48 -7.37
CA TYR A 104 -2.34 -4.97 -6.34
C TYR A 104 -1.62 -3.70 -6.80
N SER A 105 -0.99 -3.73 -7.97
CA SER A 105 -0.31 -2.54 -8.52
C SER A 105 -1.29 -1.41 -8.81
N VAL A 106 -2.47 -1.72 -9.35
CA VAL A 106 -3.49 -0.71 -9.68
C VAL A 106 -3.98 -0.01 -8.41
N VAL A 107 -4.35 -0.76 -7.37
CA VAL A 107 -4.79 -0.19 -6.08
C VAL A 107 -3.69 0.65 -5.46
N LYS A 108 -2.46 0.12 -5.37
CA LYS A 108 -1.36 0.81 -4.71
C LYS A 108 -0.94 2.09 -5.45
N THR A 109 -0.93 2.09 -6.77
CA THR A 109 -0.73 3.31 -7.58
C THR A 109 -1.91 4.27 -7.46
N GLY A 110 -3.15 3.75 -7.43
CA GLY A 110 -4.36 4.56 -7.24
C GLY A 110 -4.36 5.33 -5.91
N LEU A 111 -3.84 4.74 -4.83
CA LEU A 111 -3.66 5.40 -3.54
C LEU A 111 -2.67 6.57 -3.61
N ILE A 112 -1.63 6.50 -4.45
CA ILE A 112 -0.72 7.62 -4.71
C ILE A 112 -1.46 8.78 -5.38
N GLY A 113 -2.32 8.48 -6.36
CA GLY A 113 -3.18 9.48 -7.00
C GLY A 113 -4.13 10.15 -6.02
N LEU A 114 -4.80 9.35 -5.17
CA LEU A 114 -5.68 9.84 -4.11
C LEU A 114 -4.92 10.72 -3.10
N THR A 115 -3.70 10.35 -2.74
CA THR A 115 -2.84 11.14 -1.83
C THR A 115 -2.59 12.54 -2.39
N ARG A 116 -2.18 12.64 -3.65
CA ARG A 116 -1.90 13.94 -4.30
C ARG A 116 -3.14 14.81 -4.40
N TYR A 117 -4.29 14.22 -4.71
CA TYR A 117 -5.56 14.93 -4.73
C TYR A 117 -5.91 15.51 -3.36
N LEU A 118 -5.88 14.67 -2.31
CA LEU A 118 -6.26 15.08 -0.95
C LEU A 118 -5.28 16.11 -0.36
N ALA A 119 -3.99 16.01 -0.67
CA ALA A 119 -2.97 16.94 -0.22
C ALA A 119 -3.24 18.39 -0.64
N THR A 120 -3.88 18.59 -1.77
CA THR A 120 -4.25 19.93 -2.26
C THR A 120 -5.67 20.32 -1.85
N TYR A 121 -6.58 19.34 -1.72
CA TYR A 121 -8.00 19.58 -1.49
C TYR A 121 -8.31 20.24 -0.14
N TRP A 122 -7.59 19.85 0.93
CA TRP A 122 -7.76 20.41 2.27
C TRP A 122 -6.51 21.13 2.81
N ALA A 123 -5.63 21.60 1.94
CA ALA A 123 -4.42 22.31 2.37
C ALA A 123 -4.74 23.58 3.17
N ASP A 124 -5.80 24.30 2.80
CA ASP A 124 -6.30 25.49 3.49
C ASP A 124 -6.92 25.20 4.87
N LYS A 125 -7.17 23.92 5.17
CA LYS A 125 -7.70 23.40 6.45
C LYS A 125 -6.61 22.75 7.31
N ASN A 126 -5.33 22.93 6.99
CA ASN A 126 -4.19 22.29 7.66
C ASN A 126 -4.27 20.75 7.69
N VAL A 127 -4.95 20.13 6.73
CA VAL A 127 -4.96 18.67 6.57
C VAL A 127 -3.85 18.27 5.61
N ARG A 128 -2.91 17.47 6.10
CA ARG A 128 -1.85 16.89 5.31
C ARG A 128 -2.26 15.49 4.83
N CYS A 129 -1.92 15.13 3.60
CA CYS A 129 -2.13 13.78 3.10
C CYS A 129 -0.85 13.28 2.44
N ASN A 130 -0.35 12.13 2.90
CA ASN A 130 0.88 11.52 2.40
C ASN A 130 0.69 10.03 2.15
N ALA A 131 1.50 9.43 1.28
CA ALA A 131 1.55 8.00 1.06
C ALA A 131 2.82 7.40 1.68
N LEU A 132 2.65 6.38 2.51
CA LEU A 132 3.73 5.48 2.90
C LEU A 132 3.77 4.32 1.90
N CYS A 133 4.94 4.04 1.35
CA CYS A 133 5.17 2.96 0.38
C CYS A 133 6.11 1.90 0.99
N PRO A 134 5.58 0.96 1.81
CA PRO A 134 6.37 -0.10 2.38
C PRO A 134 6.90 -1.05 1.33
N GLY A 135 8.10 -1.58 1.54
CA GLY A 135 8.57 -2.83 0.95
C GLY A 135 7.88 -4.04 1.57
N GLY A 136 8.27 -5.24 1.14
CA GLY A 136 7.70 -6.48 1.66
C GLY A 136 8.09 -6.74 3.12
N VAL A 137 7.11 -7.17 3.94
CA VAL A 137 7.32 -7.66 5.30
C VAL A 137 7.60 -9.16 5.27
N GLU A 138 8.64 -9.61 5.98
CA GLU A 138 8.87 -11.03 6.21
C GLU A 138 7.79 -11.60 7.15
N ASN A 139 7.05 -12.57 6.65
CA ASN A 139 5.93 -13.18 7.36
C ASN A 139 5.71 -14.64 6.89
N GLY A 140 6.73 -15.47 7.09
CA GLY A 140 6.65 -16.91 6.80
C GLY A 140 6.59 -17.27 5.31
N GLN A 141 7.12 -16.42 4.42
CA GLN A 141 7.28 -16.78 3.01
C GLN A 141 8.31 -17.92 2.85
N PRO A 142 8.20 -18.75 1.78
CA PRO A 142 9.16 -19.80 1.51
C PRO A 142 10.60 -19.28 1.35
N ASP A 143 11.59 -20.06 1.78
CA ASP A 143 13.02 -19.68 1.77
C ASP A 143 13.54 -19.35 0.37
N ASP A 144 13.05 -20.03 -0.68
CA ASP A 144 13.41 -19.75 -2.07
C ASP A 144 12.91 -18.36 -2.49
N PHE A 145 11.70 -17.99 -2.12
CA PHE A 145 11.16 -16.64 -2.33
C PHE A 145 11.97 -15.59 -1.58
N LEU A 146 12.26 -15.82 -0.28
CA LEU A 146 13.03 -14.90 0.56
C LEU A 146 14.43 -14.66 -0.04
N ARG A 147 15.10 -15.71 -0.49
CA ARG A 147 16.41 -15.62 -1.13
C ARG A 147 16.37 -14.78 -2.42
N GLU A 148 15.34 -14.99 -3.24
CA GLU A 148 15.23 -14.29 -4.53
C GLU A 148 14.79 -12.83 -4.37
N VAL A 149 13.86 -12.52 -3.46
CA VAL A 149 13.43 -11.14 -3.22
C VAL A 149 14.54 -10.33 -2.55
N SER A 150 15.32 -10.92 -1.64
CA SER A 150 16.43 -10.25 -0.95
C SER A 150 17.52 -9.75 -1.92
N LYS A 151 17.75 -10.46 -3.03
CA LYS A 151 18.67 -10.01 -4.09
C LYS A 151 18.22 -8.72 -4.79
N ARG A 152 16.96 -8.34 -4.67
CA ARG A 152 16.34 -7.17 -5.29
C ARG A 152 16.17 -6.00 -4.33
N ILE A 153 16.68 -6.15 -3.11
CA ILE A 153 16.61 -5.15 -2.05
C ILE A 153 18.04 -4.80 -1.64
N PRO A 154 18.50 -3.55 -1.77
CA PRO A 154 19.87 -3.15 -1.37
C PRO A 154 20.25 -3.54 0.05
N MET A 155 19.30 -3.47 1.02
CA MET A 155 19.54 -3.94 2.39
C MET A 155 19.62 -5.47 2.54
N GLY A 156 19.44 -6.24 1.45
CA GLY A 156 19.61 -7.69 1.42
C GLY A 156 18.58 -8.53 2.15
N ARG A 157 17.45 -7.92 2.59
CA ARG A 157 16.38 -8.60 3.34
C ARG A 157 15.04 -7.90 3.18
N MET A 158 13.97 -8.61 3.46
CA MET A 158 12.66 -8.02 3.71
C MET A 158 12.64 -7.31 5.06
N ALA A 159 11.64 -6.49 5.31
CA ALA A 159 11.49 -5.76 6.56
C ALA A 159 10.86 -6.63 7.66
N ASN A 160 11.17 -6.33 8.91
CA ASN A 160 10.39 -6.77 10.05
C ASN A 160 9.09 -5.96 10.15
N SER A 161 8.08 -6.49 10.82
CA SER A 161 6.74 -5.88 10.91
C SER A 161 6.73 -4.52 11.63
N ASP A 162 7.68 -4.25 12.50
CA ASP A 162 7.81 -3.02 13.31
C ASP A 162 8.60 -1.90 12.62
N GLU A 163 9.32 -2.19 11.54
CA GLU A 163 10.21 -1.21 10.89
C GLU A 163 9.47 -0.06 10.17
N TYR A 164 8.16 -0.17 10.02
CA TYR A 164 7.32 0.89 9.43
C TYR A 164 6.70 1.83 10.47
N GLN A 165 6.70 1.46 11.75
CA GLN A 165 6.03 2.20 12.83
C GLN A 165 6.59 3.61 12.98
N GLY A 166 7.92 3.76 12.96
CA GLY A 166 8.57 5.05 13.07
C GLY A 166 8.20 6.03 11.97
N ALA A 167 8.19 5.56 10.71
CA ALA A 167 7.78 6.37 9.56
C ALA A 167 6.29 6.78 9.66
N LEU A 168 5.42 5.85 10.02
CA LEU A 168 3.99 6.13 10.19
C LEU A 168 3.74 7.15 11.30
N LEU A 169 4.33 6.97 12.47
CA LEU A 169 4.22 7.90 13.59
C LEU A 169 4.75 9.30 13.22
N TRP A 170 5.90 9.37 12.55
CA TRP A 170 6.42 10.64 12.04
C TRP A 170 5.45 11.33 11.10
N MET A 171 4.88 10.61 10.12
CA MET A 171 3.93 11.18 9.15
C MET A 171 2.63 11.67 9.78
N LEU A 172 2.19 11.05 10.89
CA LEU A 172 1.00 11.45 11.63
C LEU A 172 1.27 12.61 12.61
N SER A 173 2.52 12.80 13.03
CA SER A 173 2.89 13.79 14.05
C SER A 173 3.22 15.17 13.47
N ASN A 174 3.32 16.17 14.35
CA ASN A 174 3.75 17.52 13.99
C ASN A 174 5.23 17.60 13.57
N ALA A 175 6.05 16.57 13.84
CA ALA A 175 7.41 16.49 13.34
C ALA A 175 7.50 16.46 11.80
N SER A 176 6.38 16.17 11.12
CA SER A 176 6.24 16.22 9.66
C SER A 176 5.28 17.34 9.20
N SER A 177 5.16 18.44 9.94
CA SER A 177 4.18 19.50 9.69
C SER A 177 4.27 20.14 8.30
N TYR A 178 5.44 20.09 7.64
CA TYR A 178 5.64 20.60 6.27
C TYR A 178 5.64 19.50 5.21
N LEU A 179 5.30 18.25 5.58
CA LEU A 179 5.20 17.12 4.67
C LEU A 179 3.76 16.98 4.18
N ASN A 180 3.50 17.30 2.90
CA ASN A 180 2.18 17.20 2.30
C ASN A 180 2.28 16.77 0.83
N GLY A 181 1.51 15.77 0.40
CA GLY A 181 1.55 15.19 -0.94
C GLY A 181 2.76 14.28 -1.20
N ALA A 182 3.54 13.99 -0.19
CA ALA A 182 4.75 13.18 -0.33
C ALA A 182 4.42 11.69 -0.52
N ILE A 183 5.26 11.04 -1.32
CA ILE A 183 5.25 9.60 -1.56
C ILE A 183 6.55 9.06 -0.97
N VAL A 184 6.45 8.39 0.17
CA VAL A 184 7.61 8.04 1.00
C VAL A 184 7.88 6.53 0.92
N PRO A 185 8.88 6.08 0.14
CA PRO A 185 9.30 4.69 0.16
C PRO A 185 10.03 4.35 1.47
N VAL A 186 9.67 3.22 2.07
CA VAL A 186 10.38 2.58 3.17
C VAL A 186 10.53 1.11 2.77
N ASP A 187 11.53 0.80 1.96
CA ASP A 187 11.59 -0.43 1.18
C ASP A 187 12.98 -1.09 1.13
N GLY A 188 13.86 -0.68 2.02
CA GLY A 188 15.25 -1.17 2.04
C GLY A 188 16.07 -0.76 0.83
N GLY A 189 15.63 0.29 0.12
CA GLY A 189 16.28 0.83 -1.09
C GLY A 189 15.83 0.17 -2.40
N ARG A 190 14.80 -0.70 -2.37
CA ARG A 190 14.34 -1.45 -3.54
C ARG A 190 13.94 -0.57 -4.73
N THR A 191 13.39 0.61 -4.47
CA THR A 191 12.97 1.56 -5.52
C THR A 191 14.04 2.56 -5.91
N ALA A 192 15.25 2.47 -5.37
CA ALA A 192 16.35 3.42 -5.63
C ALA A 192 17.25 3.05 -6.82
N TRP A 193 17.07 1.85 -7.42
CA TRP A 193 17.87 1.36 -8.57
C TRP A 193 17.01 0.74 -9.68
#